data_3c3a1c1c2653dc0d6d790c7d738c52b2
#
_entry.id   3c3a1c1c2653dc0d6d790c7d738c52b2
#
_cell.length_a   1.000
_cell.length_b   1.000
_cell.length_c   1.000
_cell.angle_alpha   90.00
_cell.angle_beta   90.00
_cell.angle_gamma   90.00
#
_symmetry.space_group_name_H-M   'P 1'
#
loop_
_entity.id
_entity.type
_entity.pdbx_description
1 polymer ?
#
loop_
_entity_poly.entity_id
_entity_poly.type
_entity_poly.pdbx_seq_one_letter_code
_entity_poly.pdbx_strand_id
1 'polypeptide(L)'
;MEFLGSNIISINQFKKDDVELIFETANKLIPFANRSKLTKVLDGAILSNMFFEPSTRTRISFGSAFNILGGSVRETTEMDSTSLKKGESLYDTSRVLSGYSDIIVMRHPLAGSVEEFANASRVPVINGGDGDNEHPSQALLDLYTIKKELESRGKTIDNARVALIGDLKYGRAVHSLCKILN
;
A
#
# COMPACT_ATOMS: atom_id res chain seq x y z
N MET A 1 13.03 6.15 7.58
CA MET A 1 11.86 6.51 8.44
C MET A 1 11.72 5.50 9.58
N GLU A 2 11.01 5.82 10.65
CA GLU A 2 10.56 4.81 11.61
C GLU A 2 9.28 4.18 11.06
N PHE A 3 9.31 2.87 10.78
CA PHE A 3 8.15 2.19 10.20
C PHE A 3 7.07 1.83 11.21
N LEU A 4 7.47 1.61 12.48
CA LEU A 4 6.54 1.19 13.52
C LEU A 4 5.51 2.31 13.79
N GLY A 5 4.24 2.00 13.61
CA GLY A 5 3.15 2.94 13.82
C GLY A 5 3.00 4.03 12.74
N SER A 6 3.85 4.05 11.71
CA SER A 6 3.81 5.09 10.69
C SER A 6 2.78 4.81 9.59
N ASN A 7 2.14 5.87 9.11
CA ASN A 7 1.33 5.84 7.90
C ASN A 7 2.20 5.75 6.65
N ILE A 8 1.72 5.06 5.61
CA ILE A 8 2.35 4.99 4.29
C ILE A 8 1.41 5.65 3.28
N ILE A 9 1.53 6.96 3.11
CA ILE A 9 0.59 7.78 2.32
C ILE A 9 1.19 8.21 0.99
N SER A 10 2.45 8.61 0.98
CA SER A 10 3.16 9.13 -0.20
C SER A 10 4.49 8.44 -0.39
N ILE A 11 4.89 8.29 -1.66
CA ILE A 11 6.21 7.76 -2.00
C ILE A 11 7.34 8.71 -1.54
N ASN A 12 7.06 9.99 -1.38
CA ASN A 12 8.01 10.98 -0.90
C ASN A 12 8.45 10.79 0.56
N GLN A 13 7.77 9.92 1.32
CA GLN A 13 8.14 9.60 2.69
C GLN A 13 9.44 8.76 2.78
N PHE A 14 9.81 8.07 1.69
CA PHE A 14 10.90 7.12 1.68
C PHE A 14 12.22 7.75 1.22
N LYS A 15 13.28 7.48 1.98
CA LYS A 15 14.66 7.67 1.55
C LYS A 15 15.19 6.37 0.93
N LYS A 16 16.32 6.42 0.27
CA LYS A 16 16.96 5.25 -0.35
C LYS A 16 17.11 4.08 0.64
N ASP A 17 17.60 4.35 1.84
CA ASP A 17 17.81 3.33 2.88
C ASP A 17 16.48 2.69 3.33
N ASP A 18 15.38 3.46 3.35
CA ASP A 18 14.06 2.94 3.68
C ASP A 18 13.57 1.95 2.61
N VAL A 19 13.80 2.29 1.34
CA VAL A 19 13.46 1.43 0.19
C VAL A 19 14.27 0.13 0.21
N GLU A 20 15.58 0.22 0.47
CA GLU A 20 16.43 -0.97 0.58
C GLU A 20 15.97 -1.88 1.73
N LEU A 21 15.62 -1.33 2.89
CA LEU A 21 15.07 -2.10 4.01
C LEU A 21 13.75 -2.81 3.64
N ILE A 22 12.85 -2.13 2.91
CA ILE A 22 11.62 -2.74 2.39
C ILE A 22 11.96 -3.91 1.46
N PHE A 23 12.91 -3.74 0.55
CA PHE A 23 13.29 -4.79 -0.41
C PHE A 23 13.98 -5.98 0.25
N GLU A 24 14.85 -5.74 1.23
CA GLU A 24 15.42 -6.79 2.05
C GLU A 24 14.35 -7.59 2.80
N THR A 25 13.38 -6.87 3.36
CA THR A 25 12.25 -7.51 4.07
C THR A 25 11.40 -8.30 3.10
N ALA A 26 11.10 -7.78 1.91
CA ALA A 26 10.37 -8.49 0.86
C ALA A 26 11.10 -9.79 0.45
N ASN A 27 12.44 -9.73 0.29
CA ASN A 27 13.24 -10.94 -0.01
C ASN A 27 13.14 -11.99 1.11
N LYS A 28 13.15 -11.58 2.39
CA LYS A 28 12.98 -12.49 3.55
C LYS A 28 11.59 -13.11 3.60
N LEU A 29 10.59 -12.45 3.02
CA LEU A 29 9.19 -12.91 3.00
C LEU A 29 8.85 -13.83 1.80
N ILE A 30 9.72 -13.96 0.80
CA ILE A 30 9.51 -14.83 -0.37
C ILE A 30 9.12 -16.28 0.02
N PRO A 31 9.77 -16.95 1.01
CA PRO A 31 9.39 -18.30 1.38
C PRO A 31 7.97 -18.43 1.94
N PHE A 32 7.43 -17.37 2.53
CA PHE A 32 6.05 -17.32 3.02
C PHE A 32 5.08 -17.02 1.88
N ALA A 33 5.43 -16.09 0.99
CA ALA A 33 4.63 -15.74 -0.17
C ALA A 33 4.40 -16.93 -1.11
N ASN A 34 5.44 -17.75 -1.36
CA ASN A 34 5.36 -18.94 -2.19
C ASN A 34 4.91 -20.22 -1.43
N ARG A 35 4.51 -20.08 -0.16
CA ARG A 35 4.01 -21.18 0.70
C ARG A 35 5.02 -22.27 1.02
N SER A 36 6.31 -22.07 0.80
CA SER A 36 7.36 -23.04 1.22
C SER A 36 7.63 -23.00 2.72
N LYS A 37 7.24 -21.90 3.39
CA LYS A 37 7.20 -21.76 4.85
C LYS A 37 5.87 -21.18 5.31
N LEU A 38 5.47 -21.52 6.52
CA LEU A 38 4.29 -20.99 7.19
C LEU A 38 4.71 -20.13 8.38
N THR A 39 3.88 -19.14 8.70
CA THR A 39 4.07 -18.28 9.89
C THR A 39 2.73 -17.80 10.41
N LYS A 40 2.70 -17.38 11.65
CA LYS A 40 1.58 -16.75 12.33
C LYS A 40 2.03 -15.46 13.04
N VAL A 41 3.01 -14.76 12.47
CA VAL A 41 3.57 -13.55 13.10
C VAL A 41 2.53 -12.45 13.33
N LEU A 42 1.41 -12.47 12.60
CA LEU A 42 0.27 -11.56 12.75
C LEU A 42 -0.95 -12.23 13.40
N ASP A 43 -0.76 -13.34 14.16
CA ASP A 43 -1.87 -14.01 14.82
C ASP A 43 -2.59 -13.06 15.78
N GLY A 44 -3.91 -12.94 15.66
CA GLY A 44 -4.74 -12.01 16.40
C GLY A 44 -4.84 -10.59 15.81
N ALA A 45 -3.95 -10.20 14.91
CA ALA A 45 -4.01 -8.88 14.26
C ALA A 45 -5.12 -8.80 13.19
N ILE A 46 -5.69 -7.62 13.02
CA ILE A 46 -6.79 -7.32 12.10
C ILE A 46 -6.39 -6.23 11.10
N LEU A 47 -6.47 -6.57 9.82
CA LEU A 47 -6.43 -5.61 8.71
C LEU A 47 -7.84 -5.19 8.33
N SER A 48 -8.13 -3.88 8.30
CA SER A 48 -9.28 -3.33 7.59
C SER A 48 -8.88 -2.91 6.18
N ASN A 49 -9.45 -3.57 5.18
CA ASN A 49 -9.16 -3.39 3.76
C ASN A 49 -10.31 -2.60 3.10
N MET A 50 -10.15 -1.26 3.04
CA MET A 50 -11.18 -0.28 2.68
C MET A 50 -11.00 0.17 1.23
N PHE A 51 -11.76 -0.39 0.30
CA PHE A 51 -11.64 -0.11 -1.13
C PHE A 51 -12.90 0.52 -1.69
N PHE A 52 -12.95 1.85 -1.73
CA PHE A 52 -14.05 2.66 -2.25
C PHE A 52 -13.96 2.94 -3.75
N GLU A 53 -12.94 2.43 -4.41
CA GLU A 53 -12.79 2.39 -5.86
C GLU A 53 -12.49 0.94 -6.27
N PRO A 54 -13.07 0.42 -7.35
CA PRO A 54 -12.85 -0.96 -7.78
C PRO A 54 -11.38 -1.31 -7.95
N SER A 55 -10.95 -2.38 -7.30
CA SER A 55 -9.59 -2.89 -7.41
C SER A 55 -9.53 -4.36 -7.04
N THR A 56 -9.35 -5.21 -8.02
CA THR A 56 -9.21 -6.66 -7.77
C THR A 56 -7.80 -6.99 -7.26
N ARG A 57 -6.78 -6.57 -8.00
CA ARG A 57 -5.40 -6.95 -7.68
C ARG A 57 -4.91 -6.39 -6.35
N THR A 58 -4.99 -5.08 -6.15
CA THR A 58 -4.48 -4.42 -4.94
C THR A 58 -5.22 -4.91 -3.69
N ARG A 59 -6.54 -4.97 -3.73
CA ARG A 59 -7.37 -5.43 -2.61
C ARG A 59 -7.01 -6.87 -2.20
N ILE A 60 -7.02 -7.79 -3.15
CA ILE A 60 -6.73 -9.20 -2.89
C ILE A 60 -5.29 -9.39 -2.44
N SER A 61 -4.32 -8.66 -3.00
CA SER A 61 -2.92 -8.80 -2.63
C SER A 61 -2.65 -8.41 -1.18
N PHE A 62 -3.18 -7.28 -0.71
CA PHE A 62 -3.06 -6.87 0.70
C PHE A 62 -3.75 -7.87 1.63
N GLY A 63 -4.98 -8.27 1.32
CA GLY A 63 -5.70 -9.26 2.12
C GLY A 63 -4.96 -10.59 2.17
N SER A 64 -4.49 -11.10 1.03
CA SER A 64 -3.73 -12.36 0.96
C SER A 64 -2.42 -12.28 1.72
N ALA A 65 -1.67 -11.19 1.60
CA ALA A 65 -0.41 -11.00 2.33
C ALA A 65 -0.64 -11.05 3.84
N PHE A 66 -1.67 -10.38 4.33
CA PHE A 66 -1.99 -10.35 5.75
C PHE A 66 -2.42 -11.74 6.28
N ASN A 67 -3.27 -12.44 5.52
CA ASN A 67 -3.69 -13.82 5.85
C ASN A 67 -2.52 -14.81 5.82
N ILE A 68 -1.60 -14.69 4.86
CA ILE A 68 -0.40 -15.54 4.78
C ILE A 68 0.47 -15.41 6.03
N LEU A 69 0.51 -14.23 6.62
CA LEU A 69 1.25 -13.94 7.84
C LEU A 69 0.47 -14.30 9.12
N GLY A 70 -0.75 -14.82 9.00
CA GLY A 70 -1.56 -15.33 10.11
C GLY A 70 -2.60 -14.35 10.67
N GLY A 71 -2.72 -13.15 10.11
CA GLY A 71 -3.70 -12.17 10.54
C GLY A 71 -5.08 -12.38 9.91
N SER A 72 -6.06 -11.62 10.38
CA SER A 72 -7.45 -11.63 9.90
C SER A 72 -7.74 -10.39 9.05
N VAL A 73 -8.56 -10.54 8.00
CA VAL A 73 -8.90 -9.43 7.09
C VAL A 73 -10.39 -9.15 7.14
N ARG A 74 -10.74 -7.86 7.26
CA ARG A 74 -12.09 -7.34 7.06
C ARG A 74 -12.09 -6.46 5.82
N GLU A 75 -13.03 -6.68 4.91
CA GLU A 75 -13.12 -5.95 3.66
C GLU A 75 -14.36 -5.08 3.60
N THR A 76 -14.22 -3.87 3.06
CA THR A 76 -15.31 -2.98 2.67
C THR A 76 -15.03 -2.48 1.27
N THR A 77 -15.95 -2.73 0.34
CA THR A 77 -15.75 -2.49 -1.10
C THR A 77 -16.71 -1.47 -1.70
N GLU A 78 -17.71 -1.02 -0.94
CA GLU A 78 -18.75 -0.12 -1.44
C GLU A 78 -18.96 1.03 -0.47
N MET A 79 -18.82 2.28 -0.97
CA MET A 79 -19.24 3.46 -0.21
C MET A 79 -20.72 3.37 0.22
N ASP A 80 -21.56 2.86 -0.66
CA ASP A 80 -23.00 2.75 -0.47
C ASP A 80 -23.41 1.83 0.68
N SER A 81 -22.55 0.90 1.06
CA SER A 81 -22.74 0.01 2.21
C SER A 81 -22.24 0.58 3.54
N THR A 82 -21.64 1.76 3.51
CA THR A 82 -21.05 2.42 4.69
C THR A 82 -21.86 3.63 5.15
N SER A 83 -21.61 4.09 6.37
CA SER A 83 -22.19 5.31 6.93
C SER A 83 -21.78 6.58 6.17
N LEU A 84 -20.73 6.53 5.35
CA LEU A 84 -20.32 7.61 4.44
C LEU A 84 -21.47 8.04 3.51
N LYS A 85 -22.27 7.09 3.01
CA LYS A 85 -23.50 7.38 2.22
C LYS A 85 -24.51 8.21 2.98
N LYS A 86 -24.54 8.11 4.32
CA LYS A 86 -25.45 8.86 5.19
C LYS A 86 -24.87 10.19 5.64
N GLY A 87 -23.70 10.61 5.09
CA GLY A 87 -23.03 11.88 5.41
C GLY A 87 -22.05 11.82 6.57
N GLU A 88 -21.64 10.60 7.00
CA GLU A 88 -20.52 10.47 7.94
C GLU A 88 -19.24 10.97 7.30
N SER A 89 -18.41 11.69 8.05
CA SER A 89 -17.14 12.20 7.55
C SER A 89 -16.08 11.10 7.45
N LEU A 90 -15.06 11.28 6.59
CA LEU A 90 -13.88 10.40 6.58
C LEU A 90 -13.18 10.41 7.94
N TYR A 91 -13.19 11.54 8.63
CA TYR A 91 -12.64 11.67 9.98
C TYR A 91 -13.34 10.73 10.97
N ASP A 92 -14.68 10.76 11.03
CA ASP A 92 -15.46 9.92 11.97
C ASP A 92 -15.33 8.45 11.62
N THR A 93 -15.43 8.10 10.33
CA THR A 93 -15.22 6.74 9.84
C THR A 93 -13.82 6.23 10.25
N SER A 94 -12.78 7.05 10.12
CA SER A 94 -11.42 6.70 10.52
C SER A 94 -11.32 6.42 12.03
N ARG A 95 -11.92 7.28 12.85
CA ARG A 95 -11.94 7.14 14.32
C ARG A 95 -12.62 5.86 14.77
N VAL A 96 -13.71 5.49 14.12
CA VAL A 96 -14.46 4.25 14.41
C VAL A 96 -13.65 3.04 13.99
N LEU A 97 -13.19 3.00 12.73
CA LEU A 97 -12.50 1.83 12.17
C LEU A 97 -11.15 1.56 12.83
N SER A 98 -10.42 2.61 13.21
CA SER A 98 -9.17 2.46 13.95
C SER A 98 -9.35 1.86 15.36
N GLY A 99 -10.58 1.82 15.88
CA GLY A 99 -10.90 1.10 17.12
C GLY A 99 -11.09 -0.41 16.94
N TYR A 100 -11.20 -0.88 15.70
CA TYR A 100 -11.45 -2.29 15.36
C TYR A 100 -10.34 -2.93 14.52
N SER A 101 -9.24 -2.21 14.30
CA SER A 101 -8.17 -2.62 13.40
C SER A 101 -6.80 -2.33 14.01
N ASP A 102 -5.80 -3.11 13.60
CA ASP A 102 -4.39 -2.86 13.92
C ASP A 102 -3.67 -2.14 12.78
N ILE A 103 -4.20 -2.26 11.57
CA ILE A 103 -3.73 -1.57 10.36
C ILE A 103 -4.90 -1.40 9.37
N ILE A 104 -4.88 -0.34 8.60
CA ILE A 104 -5.89 -0.06 7.57
C ILE A 104 -5.20 0.13 6.23
N VAL A 105 -5.70 -0.54 5.18
CA VAL A 105 -5.38 -0.21 3.79
C VAL A 105 -6.59 0.48 3.20
N MET A 106 -6.38 1.68 2.64
CA MET A 106 -7.48 2.44 2.05
C MET A 106 -7.18 2.81 0.60
N ARG A 107 -8.18 2.63 -0.26
CA ARG A 107 -8.25 3.16 -1.61
C ARG A 107 -9.49 4.01 -1.80
N HIS A 108 -9.33 5.20 -2.33
CA HIS A 108 -10.42 6.16 -2.50
C HIS A 108 -10.37 6.84 -3.87
N PRO A 109 -11.53 7.18 -4.49
CA PRO A 109 -11.55 7.83 -5.81
C PRO A 109 -11.12 9.31 -5.78
N LEU A 110 -11.09 9.96 -4.61
CA LEU A 110 -10.69 11.37 -4.50
C LEU A 110 -9.25 11.49 -4.00
N ALA A 111 -8.44 12.31 -4.66
CA ALA A 111 -7.09 12.63 -4.26
C ALA A 111 -7.07 13.32 -2.88
N GLY A 112 -6.09 12.94 -2.04
CA GLY A 112 -5.93 13.46 -0.67
C GLY A 112 -6.81 12.80 0.39
N SER A 113 -7.84 12.05 0.00
CA SER A 113 -8.77 11.42 0.96
C SER A 113 -8.10 10.42 1.89
N VAL A 114 -7.08 9.69 1.40
CA VAL A 114 -6.37 8.73 2.24
C VAL A 114 -5.52 9.43 3.30
N GLU A 115 -4.94 10.57 2.98
CA GLU A 115 -4.20 11.40 3.95
C GLU A 115 -5.14 11.99 5.01
N GLU A 116 -6.29 12.54 4.60
CA GLU A 116 -7.33 13.02 5.51
C GLU A 116 -7.76 11.93 6.50
N PHE A 117 -8.05 10.75 5.99
CA PHE A 117 -8.41 9.58 6.80
C PHE A 117 -7.28 9.17 7.75
N ALA A 118 -6.04 9.13 7.28
CA ALA A 118 -4.88 8.74 8.06
C ALA A 118 -4.58 9.70 9.22
N ASN A 119 -4.81 11.00 9.02
CA ASN A 119 -4.63 12.02 10.06
C ASN A 119 -5.60 11.85 11.25
N ALA A 120 -6.73 11.20 11.04
CA ALA A 120 -7.71 10.91 12.10
C ALA A 120 -7.50 9.51 12.72
N SER A 121 -6.78 8.61 12.07
CA SER A 121 -6.59 7.22 12.49
C SER A 121 -5.72 7.09 13.74
N ARG A 122 -6.03 6.09 14.56
CA ARG A 122 -5.22 5.68 15.72
C ARG A 122 -4.23 4.55 15.38
N VAL A 123 -4.36 3.98 14.19
CA VAL A 123 -3.54 2.87 13.71
C VAL A 123 -2.94 3.23 12.35
N PRO A 124 -1.85 2.58 11.93
CA PRO A 124 -1.24 2.85 10.62
C PRO A 124 -2.21 2.72 9.46
N VAL A 125 -2.12 3.64 8.51
CA VAL A 125 -2.88 3.62 7.26
C VAL A 125 -1.93 3.51 6.09
N ILE A 126 -2.24 2.61 5.15
CA ILE A 126 -1.51 2.42 3.89
C ILE A 126 -2.39 2.92 2.74
N ASN A 127 -1.84 3.79 1.92
CA ASN A 127 -2.47 4.27 0.69
C ASN A 127 -2.43 3.18 -0.40
N GLY A 128 -3.59 2.59 -0.71
CA GLY A 128 -3.80 1.65 -1.80
C GLY A 128 -4.20 2.31 -3.12
N GLY A 129 -4.06 3.64 -3.21
CA GLY A 129 -4.39 4.49 -4.35
C GLY A 129 -5.47 5.52 -4.02
N ASP A 130 -5.22 6.80 -4.27
CA ASP A 130 -6.15 7.90 -4.04
C ASP A 130 -6.31 8.77 -5.28
N GLY A 131 -7.45 8.66 -5.95
CA GLY A 131 -7.75 9.39 -7.19
C GLY A 131 -6.65 9.22 -8.23
N ASP A 132 -6.19 10.31 -8.80
CA ASP A 132 -5.07 10.42 -9.72
C ASP A 132 -3.75 10.85 -9.04
N ASN A 133 -3.72 10.88 -7.70
CA ASN A 133 -2.60 11.39 -6.91
C ASN A 133 -1.46 10.36 -6.79
N GLU A 134 -1.55 9.41 -5.85
CA GLU A 134 -0.46 8.48 -5.54
C GLU A 134 -0.90 7.02 -5.34
N HIS A 135 0.06 6.12 -5.53
CA HIS A 135 -0.05 4.70 -5.17
C HIS A 135 1.34 4.20 -4.72
N PRO A 136 1.78 4.55 -3.51
CA PRO A 136 3.14 4.31 -3.06
C PRO A 136 3.53 2.82 -3.07
N SER A 137 2.63 1.93 -2.65
CA SER A 137 2.91 0.49 -2.67
C SER A 137 3.08 -0.07 -4.09
N GLN A 138 2.40 0.48 -5.11
CA GLN A 138 2.61 0.09 -6.49
C GLN A 138 3.97 0.56 -7.00
N ALA A 139 4.37 1.79 -6.69
CA ALA A 139 5.68 2.30 -7.10
C ALA A 139 6.84 1.49 -6.48
N LEU A 140 6.71 1.09 -5.21
CA LEU A 140 7.69 0.21 -4.56
C LEU A 140 7.74 -1.17 -5.23
N LEU A 141 6.59 -1.74 -5.62
CA LEU A 141 6.51 -3.01 -6.33
C LEU A 141 7.16 -2.91 -7.72
N ASP A 142 6.87 -1.85 -8.45
CA ASP A 142 7.44 -1.61 -9.79
C ASP A 142 8.96 -1.41 -9.69
N LEU A 143 9.44 -0.61 -8.74
CA LEU A 143 10.86 -0.40 -8.51
C LEU A 143 11.58 -1.69 -8.11
N TYR A 144 10.97 -2.49 -7.23
CA TYR A 144 11.51 -3.80 -6.86
C TYR A 144 11.63 -4.72 -8.09
N THR A 145 10.63 -4.73 -8.94
CA THR A 145 10.62 -5.52 -10.19
C THR A 145 11.72 -5.04 -11.14
N ILE A 146 11.83 -3.73 -11.36
CA ILE A 146 12.90 -3.15 -12.19
C ILE A 146 14.28 -3.54 -11.65
N LYS A 147 14.51 -3.41 -10.33
CA LYS A 147 15.76 -3.80 -9.68
C LYS A 147 16.07 -5.27 -9.92
N LYS A 148 15.11 -6.17 -9.71
CA LYS A 148 15.29 -7.61 -9.91
C LYS A 148 15.59 -8.00 -11.35
N GLU A 149 14.90 -7.38 -12.31
CA GLU A 149 15.13 -7.61 -13.74
C GLU A 149 16.51 -7.12 -14.19
N LEU A 150 16.98 -6.00 -13.66
CA LEU A 150 18.32 -5.51 -13.96
C LEU A 150 19.39 -6.40 -13.34
N GLU A 151 19.24 -6.78 -12.06
CA GLU A 151 20.16 -7.69 -11.36
C GLU A 151 20.29 -9.04 -12.09
N SER A 152 19.19 -9.61 -12.57
CA SER A 152 19.20 -10.87 -13.34
C SER A 152 20.03 -10.80 -14.64
N ARG A 153 20.27 -9.59 -15.13
CA ARG A 153 21.07 -9.29 -16.33
C ARG A 153 22.46 -8.74 -16.00
N GLY A 154 22.89 -8.83 -14.74
CA GLY A 154 24.16 -8.30 -14.28
C GLY A 154 24.27 -6.78 -14.29
N LYS A 155 23.12 -6.07 -14.24
CA LYS A 155 23.04 -4.60 -14.23
C LYS A 155 22.57 -4.10 -12.88
N THR A 156 22.82 -2.83 -12.60
CA THR A 156 22.31 -2.12 -11.41
C THR A 156 21.22 -1.14 -11.81
N ILE A 157 20.44 -0.69 -10.85
CA ILE A 157 19.45 0.35 -11.07
C ILE A 157 20.08 1.74 -11.24
N ASP A 158 21.28 1.93 -10.72
CA ASP A 158 22.00 3.19 -10.85
C ASP A 158 22.25 3.49 -12.32
N ASN A 159 21.89 4.69 -12.78
CA ASN A 159 21.94 5.14 -14.16
C ASN A 159 21.06 4.34 -15.16
N ALA A 160 20.09 3.57 -14.67
CA ALA A 160 19.13 2.91 -15.53
C ALA A 160 18.24 3.93 -16.26
N ARG A 161 17.92 3.64 -17.52
CA ARG A 161 16.97 4.44 -18.30
C ARG A 161 15.64 3.72 -18.33
N VAL A 162 14.63 4.34 -17.73
CA VAL A 162 13.27 3.80 -17.66
C VAL A 162 12.36 4.66 -18.53
N ALA A 163 11.69 4.05 -19.50
CA ALA A 163 10.67 4.71 -20.31
C ALA A 163 9.29 4.41 -19.77
N LEU A 164 8.51 5.46 -19.49
CA LEU A 164 7.12 5.35 -19.05
C LEU A 164 6.21 5.73 -20.22
N ILE A 165 5.33 4.81 -20.63
CA ILE A 165 4.48 4.96 -21.81
C ILE A 165 3.04 4.63 -21.42
N GLY A 166 2.11 5.52 -21.75
CA GLY A 166 0.68 5.35 -21.50
C GLY A 166 0.02 6.62 -20.99
N ASP A 167 -0.97 6.49 -20.11
CA ASP A 167 -1.63 7.64 -19.47
C ASP A 167 -0.73 8.22 -18.35
N LEU A 168 0.06 9.22 -18.73
CA LEU A 168 0.98 9.90 -17.82
C LEU A 168 0.30 11.02 -17.03
N LYS A 169 -0.94 11.40 -17.39
CA LYS A 169 -1.68 12.49 -16.74
C LYS A 169 -2.49 12.00 -15.53
N TYR A 170 -3.18 10.87 -15.68
CA TYR A 170 -4.08 10.34 -14.64
C TYR A 170 -3.58 9.05 -14.01
N GLY A 171 -2.44 8.56 -14.45
CA GLY A 171 -1.84 7.32 -13.96
C GLY A 171 -1.13 7.49 -12.62
N ARG A 172 -1.81 7.44 -11.48
CA ARG A 172 -1.23 7.60 -10.14
C ARG A 172 -0.01 6.70 -9.86
N ALA A 173 0.02 5.48 -10.41
CA ALA A 173 1.17 4.59 -10.28
C ALA A 173 2.41 5.16 -10.96
N VAL A 174 2.23 5.78 -12.15
CA VAL A 174 3.30 6.44 -12.90
C VAL A 174 3.82 7.66 -12.14
N HIS A 175 2.92 8.45 -11.52
CA HIS A 175 3.31 9.62 -10.71
C HIS A 175 4.22 9.20 -9.57
N SER A 176 3.81 8.19 -8.78
CA SER A 176 4.62 7.68 -7.67
C SER A 176 5.92 7.03 -8.16
N LEU A 177 5.90 6.30 -9.28
CA LEU A 177 7.10 5.67 -9.84
C LEU A 177 8.11 6.71 -10.33
N CYS A 178 7.67 7.77 -11.01
CA CYS A 178 8.53 8.89 -11.42
C CYS A 178 9.23 9.54 -10.23
N LYS A 179 8.53 9.73 -9.12
CA LYS A 179 9.06 10.35 -7.92
C LYS A 179 10.15 9.51 -7.26
N ILE A 180 9.97 8.19 -7.19
CA ILE A 180 10.94 7.30 -6.51
C ILE A 180 12.16 6.95 -7.40
N LEU A 181 12.04 7.11 -8.72
CA LEU A 181 13.16 6.90 -9.65
C LEU A 181 14.10 8.11 -9.75
N ASN A 182 13.73 9.25 -9.19
CA ASN A 182 14.46 10.52 -9.26
C ASN A 182 15.25 10.76 -7.98
#